data_6264e9f3430089195a49ac06da84f179
#
_entry.id   6264e9f3430089195a49ac06da84f179
#
_cell.length_a   1.000
_cell.length_b   1.000
_cell.length_c   1.000
_cell.angle_alpha   90.00
_cell.angle_beta   90.00
_cell.angle_gamma   90.00
#
_symmetry.space_group_name_H-M   'P 1'
#
loop_
_entity.id
_entity.type
_entity.pdbx_description
1 polymer ?
#
loop_
_entity_poly.entity_id
_entity_poly.type
_entity_poly.pdbx_seq_one_letter_code
_entity_poly.pdbx_strand_id
1 'polypeptide(L)'
;MNGNSQGPKDPISGVDGGGNEATPAPASSSPQPAGPTGTDETRLVWVDMEMTGLRPEIDRVIEIAIVITDSNLNPVAEGPVLVIHQPDRVLDGMDSWNQATHGRSGLTEQVRRSRLTEALAQTQLVNFLRDWVPPGKSPMCGNSICQDRRFMARYMPELEAWFHYRNLDVSTVKELCKRWAPAVAKGFDKRSAHTALADILESIEELRYYRDHFIGTPSLA
;
A
#
# COMPACT_ATOMS: atom_id res chain seq x y z
N MET A 1 -0.48 -71.82 31.02
CA MET A 1 -1.35 -72.06 32.20
C MET A 1 -2.40 -70.96 32.15
N ASN A 2 -3.51 -71.36 31.72
CA ASN A 2 -4.84 -71.21 32.34
C ASN A 2 -5.27 -69.76 32.55
N GLY A 3 -6.35 -69.29 32.15
CA GLY A 3 -7.57 -69.85 31.63
C GLY A 3 -8.69 -68.85 31.85
N ASN A 4 -9.62 -68.79 30.89
CA ASN A 4 -11.07 -68.75 31.08
C ASN A 4 -11.66 -67.58 31.88
N SER A 5 -12.81 -67.03 31.62
CA SER A 5 -13.91 -67.28 30.67
C SER A 5 -15.03 -66.28 30.89
N GLN A 6 -15.81 -66.10 29.83
CA GLN A 6 -17.25 -65.80 29.81
C GLN A 6 -17.80 -64.41 30.15
N GLY A 7 -18.48 -63.87 29.15
CA GLY A 7 -19.54 -62.88 29.22
C GLY A 7 -20.88 -63.48 29.77
N PRO A 8 -22.10 -63.03 29.41
CA PRO A 8 -22.54 -61.78 28.83
C PRO A 8 -23.68 -61.11 29.64
N LYS A 9 -24.17 -59.93 29.29
CA LYS A 9 -25.63 -59.57 29.23
C LYS A 9 -25.86 -58.07 28.98
N ASP A 10 -26.50 -57.73 27.92
CA ASP A 10 -27.34 -56.53 27.77
C ASP A 10 -28.63 -56.65 28.59
N PRO A 11 -29.57 -55.69 28.66
CA PRO A 11 -29.63 -54.38 28.02
C PRO A 11 -30.17 -53.26 28.95
N ILE A 12 -30.43 -52.08 28.40
CA ILE A 12 -31.61 -51.21 28.54
C ILE A 12 -31.27 -49.73 28.69
N SER A 13 -31.81 -49.00 27.72
CA SER A 13 -32.46 -47.66 27.69
C SER A 13 -31.70 -46.41 28.10
N GLY A 14 -31.46 -45.59 27.17
CA GLY A 14 -32.19 -44.36 26.90
C GLY A 14 -31.81 -43.21 27.79
N VAL A 15 -31.27 -42.17 27.20
CA VAL A 15 -31.82 -40.81 27.36
C VAL A 15 -31.09 -39.87 26.39
N ASP A 16 -31.90 -39.08 25.67
CA ASP A 16 -31.54 -37.96 24.83
C ASP A 16 -30.59 -36.98 25.47
N GLY A 17 -29.57 -36.54 24.71
CA GLY A 17 -28.71 -35.44 25.05
C GLY A 17 -28.36 -34.66 23.79
N GLY A 18 -29.18 -33.65 23.51
CA GLY A 18 -29.07 -32.82 22.32
C GLY A 18 -27.67 -32.20 22.18
N GLY A 19 -27.00 -32.55 21.10
CA GLY A 19 -25.81 -31.87 20.65
C GLY A 19 -26.14 -30.48 20.18
N ASN A 20 -25.71 -29.51 20.95
CA ASN A 20 -25.78 -28.11 20.57
C ASN A 20 -24.65 -27.84 19.60
N GLU A 21 -24.91 -27.98 18.29
CA GLU A 21 -24.01 -27.52 17.25
C GLU A 21 -23.93 -25.99 17.31
N ALA A 22 -22.82 -25.49 17.82
CA ALA A 22 -22.50 -24.08 17.78
C ALA A 22 -22.26 -23.67 16.30
N THR A 23 -23.25 -23.01 15.73
CA THR A 23 -23.14 -22.32 14.44
C THR A 23 -21.96 -21.32 14.53
N PRO A 24 -20.96 -21.37 13.64
CA PRO A 24 -19.91 -20.37 13.62
C PRO A 24 -20.52 -19.01 13.26
N ALA A 25 -20.23 -18.00 14.08
CA ALA A 25 -20.62 -16.63 13.84
C ALA A 25 -20.11 -16.16 12.46
N PRO A 26 -20.89 -15.37 11.71
CA PRO A 26 -20.45 -14.87 10.43
C PRO A 26 -19.21 -13.97 10.65
N ALA A 27 -18.16 -14.25 9.88
CA ALA A 27 -16.96 -13.41 9.84
C ALA A 27 -17.38 -11.96 9.52
N SER A 28 -16.96 -11.02 10.35
CA SER A 28 -17.18 -9.60 10.12
C SER A 28 -16.50 -9.21 8.81
N SER A 29 -17.28 -9.05 7.76
CA SER A 29 -16.83 -8.45 6.51
C SER A 29 -16.46 -7.00 6.80
N SER A 30 -15.19 -6.66 6.66
CA SER A 30 -14.76 -5.27 6.59
C SER A 30 -15.58 -4.56 5.52
N PRO A 31 -16.05 -3.33 5.76
CA PRO A 31 -16.83 -2.63 4.75
C PRO A 31 -15.97 -2.44 3.50
N GLN A 32 -16.41 -2.98 2.37
CA GLN A 32 -15.82 -2.66 1.08
C GLN A 32 -15.99 -1.15 0.86
N PRO A 33 -14.97 -0.46 0.36
CA PRO A 33 -15.09 0.96 0.05
C PRO A 33 -16.24 1.16 -0.94
N ALA A 34 -17.11 2.10 -0.65
CA ALA A 34 -18.20 2.48 -1.54
C ALA A 34 -17.61 2.85 -2.90
N GLY A 35 -18.25 2.40 -3.99
CA GLY A 35 -17.82 2.75 -5.34
C GLY A 35 -17.76 4.28 -5.55
N PRO A 36 -17.14 4.75 -6.65
CA PRO A 36 -16.88 6.16 -6.85
C PRO A 36 -18.16 7.00 -6.74
N THR A 37 -18.16 7.94 -5.82
CA THR A 37 -19.24 8.93 -5.62
C THR A 37 -19.08 10.14 -6.54
N GLY A 38 -18.28 10.01 -7.61
CA GLY A 38 -17.87 11.09 -8.51
C GLY A 38 -16.49 11.64 -8.16
N THR A 39 -15.99 12.52 -9.02
CA THR A 39 -14.69 13.18 -8.85
C THR A 39 -14.78 14.30 -7.81
N ASP A 40 -13.70 14.45 -7.01
CA ASP A 40 -13.58 15.52 -6.02
C ASP A 40 -12.17 16.13 -6.10
N GLU A 41 -12.11 17.45 -6.29
CA GLU A 41 -10.84 18.18 -6.45
C GLU A 41 -10.06 18.37 -5.15
N THR A 42 -10.69 18.08 -3.99
CA THR A 42 -10.04 18.19 -2.66
C THR A 42 -9.32 16.90 -2.25
N ARG A 43 -9.53 15.81 -2.98
CA ARG A 43 -8.87 14.53 -2.72
C ARG A 43 -7.38 14.58 -3.00
N LEU A 44 -6.65 13.79 -2.22
CA LEU A 44 -5.20 13.65 -2.33
C LEU A 44 -4.85 12.31 -2.94
N VAL A 45 -3.93 12.32 -3.91
CA VAL A 45 -3.44 11.12 -4.58
C VAL A 45 -2.05 10.79 -4.06
N TRP A 46 -1.97 9.66 -3.36
CA TRP A 46 -0.75 9.12 -2.78
C TRP A 46 -0.14 8.11 -3.73
N VAL A 47 1.15 8.21 -3.91
CA VAL A 47 1.93 7.34 -4.81
C VAL A 47 3.16 6.84 -4.07
N ASP A 48 3.54 5.62 -4.39
CA ASP A 48 4.84 5.08 -4.07
C ASP A 48 5.29 4.15 -5.21
N MET A 49 6.59 4.13 -5.48
CA MET A 49 7.20 3.33 -6.52
C MET A 49 8.39 2.57 -5.99
N GLU A 50 8.51 1.30 -6.39
CA GLU A 50 9.76 0.55 -6.28
C GLU A 50 10.53 0.64 -7.61
N MET A 51 11.81 0.87 -7.52
CA MET A 51 12.68 1.04 -8.67
C MET A 51 13.94 0.16 -8.56
N THR A 52 14.62 -0.03 -9.68
CA THR A 52 15.89 -0.78 -9.71
C THR A 52 17.07 0.02 -9.16
N GLY A 53 16.87 1.29 -8.83
CA GLY A 53 17.84 2.22 -8.28
C GLY A 53 17.29 3.64 -8.27
N LEU A 54 18.13 4.64 -8.04
CA LEU A 54 17.70 6.02 -7.81
C LEU A 54 17.96 6.97 -8.99
N ARG A 55 18.44 6.48 -10.13
CA ARG A 55 18.82 7.28 -11.30
C ARG A 55 17.85 7.03 -12.45
N PRO A 56 16.85 7.89 -12.70
CA PRO A 56 15.86 7.67 -13.75
C PRO A 56 16.46 7.60 -15.17
N GLU A 57 17.73 8.01 -15.34
CA GLU A 57 18.44 7.92 -16.62
C GLU A 57 18.76 6.48 -17.01
N ILE A 58 18.94 5.60 -16.04
CA ILE A 58 19.39 4.20 -16.24
C ILE A 58 18.53 3.18 -15.49
N ASP A 59 17.92 3.58 -14.38
CA ASP A 59 17.08 2.72 -13.55
C ASP A 59 15.62 2.72 -14.03
N ARG A 60 14.85 1.74 -13.63
CA ARG A 60 13.49 1.49 -14.13
C ARG A 60 12.51 1.27 -12.97
N VAL A 61 11.24 1.59 -13.24
CA VAL A 61 10.13 1.29 -12.32
C VAL A 61 9.81 -0.19 -12.38
N ILE A 62 9.63 -0.82 -11.22
CA ILE A 62 9.30 -2.25 -11.09
C ILE A 62 7.98 -2.49 -10.36
N GLU A 63 7.54 -1.57 -9.51
CA GLU A 63 6.22 -1.57 -8.90
C GLU A 63 5.72 -0.14 -8.75
N ILE A 64 4.41 0.05 -8.79
CA ILE A 64 3.73 1.31 -8.48
C ILE A 64 2.40 1.03 -7.83
N ALA A 65 2.08 1.79 -6.80
CA ALA A 65 0.78 1.79 -6.14
C ALA A 65 0.21 3.21 -6.02
N ILE A 66 -1.11 3.30 -5.94
CA ILE A 66 -1.84 4.56 -5.71
C ILE A 66 -2.92 4.33 -4.65
N VAL A 67 -3.03 5.28 -3.72
CA VAL A 67 -4.15 5.38 -2.78
C VAL A 67 -4.73 6.78 -2.87
N ILE A 68 -6.05 6.90 -2.75
CA ILE A 68 -6.73 8.19 -2.70
C ILE A 68 -7.28 8.40 -1.29
N THR A 69 -7.03 9.59 -0.73
CA THR A 69 -7.64 10.01 0.53
C THR A 69 -8.53 11.23 0.33
N ASP A 70 -9.40 11.48 1.28
CA ASP A 70 -10.00 12.80 1.46
C ASP A 70 -8.94 13.81 1.98
N SER A 71 -9.34 15.07 2.16
CA SER A 71 -8.47 16.12 2.70
C SER A 71 -8.09 15.90 4.18
N ASN A 72 -8.80 15.02 4.89
CA ASN A 72 -8.54 14.64 6.28
C ASN A 72 -7.62 13.40 6.40
N LEU A 73 -7.09 12.94 5.26
CA LEU A 73 -6.21 11.77 5.14
C LEU A 73 -6.94 10.41 5.34
N ASN A 74 -8.29 10.37 5.27
CA ASN A 74 -9.00 9.10 5.33
C ASN A 74 -8.96 8.43 3.95
N PRO A 75 -8.51 7.16 3.82
CA PRO A 75 -8.54 6.45 2.56
C PRO A 75 -9.98 6.34 2.02
N VAL A 76 -10.18 6.72 0.76
CA VAL A 76 -11.46 6.63 0.06
C VAL A 76 -11.40 5.62 -1.09
N ALA A 77 -10.22 5.37 -1.63
CA ALA A 77 -10.00 4.32 -2.63
C ALA A 77 -8.56 3.82 -2.64
N GLU A 78 -8.40 2.52 -2.87
CA GLU A 78 -7.12 1.90 -3.19
C GLU A 78 -7.10 1.57 -4.68
N GLY A 79 -6.09 2.07 -5.37
CA GLY A 79 -5.86 1.75 -6.77
C GLY A 79 -5.17 0.40 -6.92
N PRO A 80 -4.98 -0.05 -8.16
CA PRO A 80 -4.25 -1.28 -8.41
C PRO A 80 -2.78 -1.14 -8.00
N VAL A 81 -2.22 -2.19 -7.39
CA VAL A 81 -0.77 -2.37 -7.28
C VAL A 81 -0.28 -3.03 -8.55
N LEU A 82 0.62 -2.38 -9.27
CA LEU A 82 1.05 -2.79 -10.59
C LEU A 82 2.53 -3.15 -10.61
N VAL A 83 2.83 -4.44 -10.79
CA VAL A 83 4.18 -4.94 -10.98
C VAL A 83 4.55 -4.89 -12.46
N ILE A 84 5.58 -4.13 -12.79
CA ILE A 84 5.98 -3.80 -14.16
C ILE A 84 7.14 -4.69 -14.58
N HIS A 85 7.01 -5.29 -15.77
CA HIS A 85 8.04 -6.15 -16.33
C HIS A 85 9.31 -5.37 -16.67
N GLN A 86 10.45 -5.92 -16.25
CA GLN A 86 11.76 -5.48 -16.71
C GLN A 86 12.60 -6.70 -17.13
N PRO A 87 13.44 -6.58 -18.18
CA PRO A 87 14.28 -7.66 -18.62
C PRO A 87 15.38 -7.99 -17.59
N ASP A 88 15.85 -9.25 -17.58
CA ASP A 88 16.84 -9.73 -16.62
C ASP A 88 18.09 -8.85 -16.54
N ARG A 89 18.59 -8.34 -17.68
CA ARG A 89 19.74 -7.42 -17.69
C ARG A 89 19.55 -6.15 -16.84
N VAL A 90 18.29 -5.70 -16.64
CA VAL A 90 17.97 -4.55 -15.79
C VAL A 90 17.96 -4.96 -14.34
N LEU A 91 17.36 -6.12 -14.03
CA LEU A 91 17.28 -6.65 -12.67
C LEU A 91 18.65 -7.09 -12.14
N ASP A 92 19.45 -7.71 -12.98
CA ASP A 92 20.82 -8.13 -12.65
C ASP A 92 21.77 -6.92 -12.47
N GLY A 93 21.44 -5.78 -13.08
CA GLY A 93 22.17 -4.52 -12.94
C GLY A 93 21.87 -3.72 -11.66
N MET A 94 20.91 -4.16 -10.84
CA MET A 94 20.64 -3.53 -9.55
C MET A 94 21.84 -3.62 -8.61
N ASP A 95 22.01 -2.63 -7.73
CA ASP A 95 22.99 -2.74 -6.65
C ASP A 95 22.61 -3.82 -5.63
N SER A 96 23.55 -4.16 -4.75
CA SER A 96 23.39 -5.25 -3.78
C SER A 96 22.24 -5.00 -2.78
N TRP A 97 21.95 -3.74 -2.45
CA TRP A 97 20.86 -3.40 -1.55
C TRP A 97 19.50 -3.65 -2.22
N ASN A 98 19.30 -3.16 -3.45
CA ASN A 98 18.08 -3.36 -4.23
C ASN A 98 17.85 -4.84 -4.54
N GLN A 99 18.90 -5.57 -4.95
CA GLN A 99 18.81 -7.02 -5.17
C GLN A 99 18.36 -7.77 -3.91
N ALA A 100 18.95 -7.45 -2.75
CA ALA A 100 18.61 -8.09 -1.49
C ALA A 100 17.20 -7.73 -1.00
N THR A 101 16.77 -6.47 -1.16
CA THR A 101 15.48 -5.98 -0.70
C THR A 101 14.35 -6.53 -1.56
N HIS A 102 14.41 -6.35 -2.88
CA HIS A 102 13.39 -6.84 -3.80
C HIS A 102 13.40 -8.36 -3.95
N GLY A 103 14.55 -9.00 -3.72
CA GLY A 103 14.64 -10.46 -3.65
C GLY A 103 13.92 -11.03 -2.44
N ARG A 104 14.08 -10.42 -1.25
CA ARG A 104 13.41 -10.86 -0.01
C ARG A 104 11.90 -10.66 -0.05
N SER A 105 11.41 -9.57 -0.63
CA SER A 105 9.98 -9.34 -0.80
C SER A 105 9.36 -10.21 -1.90
N GLY A 106 10.17 -10.87 -2.73
CA GLY A 106 9.73 -11.65 -3.88
C GLY A 106 9.37 -10.79 -5.09
N LEU A 107 9.55 -9.46 -5.01
CA LEU A 107 9.21 -8.53 -6.09
C LEU A 107 10.01 -8.83 -7.36
N THR A 108 11.30 -9.12 -7.26
CA THR A 108 12.15 -9.45 -8.42
C THR A 108 11.55 -10.59 -9.27
N GLU A 109 11.04 -11.64 -8.63
CA GLU A 109 10.42 -12.76 -9.33
C GLU A 109 9.05 -12.38 -9.92
N GLN A 110 8.29 -11.54 -9.25
CA GLN A 110 7.03 -11.02 -9.79
C GLN A 110 7.27 -10.16 -11.03
N VAL A 111 8.31 -9.31 -11.02
CA VAL A 111 8.73 -8.48 -12.16
C VAL A 111 9.10 -9.35 -13.37
N ARG A 112 9.85 -10.44 -13.17
CA ARG A 112 10.18 -11.39 -14.25
C ARG A 112 8.95 -12.02 -14.88
N ARG A 113 7.95 -12.38 -14.07
CA ARG A 113 6.71 -13.02 -14.52
C ARG A 113 5.70 -12.04 -15.11
N SER A 114 5.77 -10.78 -14.72
CA SER A 114 4.87 -9.75 -15.23
C SER A 114 5.01 -9.61 -16.74
N ARG A 115 3.93 -9.17 -17.38
CA ARG A 115 3.89 -8.77 -18.78
C ARG A 115 3.45 -7.31 -18.94
N LEU A 116 3.23 -6.64 -17.82
CA LEU A 116 2.79 -5.25 -17.79
C LEU A 116 3.96 -4.33 -18.15
N THR A 117 3.76 -3.49 -19.11
CA THR A 117 4.73 -2.43 -19.47
C THR A 117 4.43 -1.14 -18.71
N GLU A 118 5.40 -0.24 -18.62
CA GLU A 118 5.21 1.09 -18.02
C GLU A 118 4.06 1.86 -18.71
N ALA A 119 3.95 1.76 -20.03
CA ALA A 119 2.88 2.41 -20.80
C ALA A 119 1.48 1.86 -20.45
N LEU A 120 1.35 0.54 -20.29
CA LEU A 120 0.09 -0.07 -19.89
C LEU A 120 -0.26 0.23 -18.43
N ALA A 121 0.73 0.25 -17.54
CA ALA A 121 0.56 0.64 -16.15
C ALA A 121 0.07 2.10 -16.06
N GLN A 122 0.70 3.03 -16.78
CA GLN A 122 0.25 4.41 -16.90
C GLN A 122 -1.22 4.50 -17.32
N THR A 123 -1.62 3.78 -18.38
CA THR A 123 -3.00 3.80 -18.88
C THR A 123 -3.99 3.30 -17.82
N GLN A 124 -3.67 2.23 -17.09
CA GLN A 124 -4.52 1.69 -16.04
C GLN A 124 -4.69 2.69 -14.89
N LEU A 125 -3.60 3.33 -14.45
CA LEU A 125 -3.63 4.31 -13.36
C LEU A 125 -4.36 5.60 -13.75
N VAL A 126 -4.17 6.10 -14.96
CA VAL A 126 -4.91 7.27 -15.46
C VAL A 126 -6.42 6.95 -15.54
N ASN A 127 -6.79 5.74 -16.00
CA ASN A 127 -8.20 5.34 -16.02
C ASN A 127 -8.78 5.24 -14.60
N PHE A 128 -8.04 4.70 -13.65
CA PHE A 128 -8.45 4.68 -12.24
C PHE A 128 -8.66 6.11 -11.70
N LEU A 129 -7.70 7.02 -11.93
CA LEU A 129 -7.76 8.39 -11.41
C LEU A 129 -8.96 9.19 -11.96
N ARG A 130 -9.41 8.90 -13.19
CA ARG A 130 -10.57 9.59 -13.81
C ARG A 130 -11.85 9.49 -13.00
N ASP A 131 -12.03 8.41 -12.27
CA ASP A 131 -13.23 8.19 -11.47
C ASP A 131 -13.18 8.91 -10.12
N TRP A 132 -12.00 9.38 -9.71
CA TRP A 132 -11.77 9.86 -8.35
C TRP A 132 -11.34 11.32 -8.26
N VAL A 133 -10.42 11.77 -9.10
CA VAL A 133 -9.79 13.10 -9.00
C VAL A 133 -9.66 13.74 -10.37
N PRO A 134 -10.12 14.99 -10.57
CA PRO A 134 -9.91 15.68 -11.85
C PRO A 134 -8.42 15.94 -12.12
N PRO A 135 -8.00 16.00 -13.40
CA PRO A 135 -6.61 16.26 -13.76
C PRO A 135 -6.15 17.64 -13.27
N GLY A 136 -4.90 17.73 -12.85
CA GLY A 136 -4.26 18.97 -12.40
C GLY A 136 -4.67 19.45 -11.01
N LYS A 137 -5.46 18.70 -10.25
CA LYS A 137 -5.98 19.14 -8.95
C LYS A 137 -5.16 18.63 -7.76
N SER A 138 -4.95 17.32 -7.66
CA SER A 138 -4.18 16.77 -6.56
C SER A 138 -2.69 17.03 -6.70
N PRO A 139 -1.99 17.46 -5.64
CA PRO A 139 -0.54 17.30 -5.58
C PRO A 139 -0.18 15.80 -5.63
N MET A 140 1.04 15.47 -6.00
CA MET A 140 1.58 14.13 -5.82
C MET A 140 2.03 13.98 -4.37
N CYS A 141 1.44 13.02 -3.63
CA CYS A 141 1.64 12.86 -2.19
C CYS A 141 2.47 11.60 -1.90
N GLY A 142 3.40 11.66 -0.95
CA GLY A 142 4.21 10.53 -0.51
C GLY A 142 5.43 10.94 0.31
N ASN A 143 6.27 9.98 0.65
CA ASN A 143 7.56 10.23 1.29
C ASN A 143 8.66 10.34 0.24
N SER A 144 9.44 11.44 0.27
CA SER A 144 10.48 11.73 -0.75
C SER A 144 9.95 11.67 -2.18
N ILE A 145 8.70 12.03 -2.34
CA ILE A 145 7.89 11.86 -3.56
C ILE A 145 8.47 12.56 -4.80
N CYS A 146 9.38 13.50 -4.59
CA CYS A 146 10.11 14.11 -5.68
C CYS A 146 10.94 13.10 -6.48
N GLN A 147 11.40 12.02 -5.85
CA GLN A 147 12.15 10.96 -6.50
C GLN A 147 11.23 10.12 -7.41
N ASP A 148 10.08 9.71 -6.90
CA ASP A 148 9.05 9.00 -7.70
C ASP A 148 8.60 9.84 -8.89
N ARG A 149 8.39 11.13 -8.66
CA ARG A 149 7.99 12.07 -9.72
C ARG A 149 9.00 12.16 -10.86
N ARG A 150 10.31 12.06 -10.57
CA ARG A 150 11.35 12.04 -11.62
C ARG A 150 11.24 10.79 -12.51
N PHE A 151 10.96 9.63 -11.91
CA PHE A 151 10.73 8.40 -12.66
C PHE A 151 9.42 8.46 -13.43
N MET A 152 8.36 8.94 -12.81
CA MET A 152 7.05 9.09 -13.46
C MET A 152 7.12 10.03 -14.66
N ALA A 153 7.76 11.19 -14.52
CA ALA A 153 7.94 12.14 -15.62
C ALA A 153 8.68 11.53 -16.83
N ARG A 154 9.61 10.60 -16.56
CA ARG A 154 10.38 9.95 -17.61
C ARG A 154 9.66 8.79 -18.28
N TYR A 155 9.00 7.95 -17.48
CA TYR A 155 8.47 6.66 -17.96
C TYR A 155 6.95 6.60 -18.04
N MET A 156 6.25 7.53 -17.40
CA MET A 156 4.79 7.61 -17.34
C MET A 156 4.30 9.07 -17.44
N PRO A 157 4.67 9.81 -18.54
CA PRO A 157 4.44 11.25 -18.62
C PRO A 157 2.96 11.65 -18.61
N GLU A 158 2.05 10.81 -19.10
CA GLU A 158 0.61 11.09 -19.04
C GLU A 158 0.05 10.95 -17.62
N LEU A 159 0.60 10.04 -16.83
CA LEU A 159 0.26 9.92 -15.41
C LEU A 159 0.85 11.09 -14.63
N GLU A 160 2.08 11.50 -14.91
CA GLU A 160 2.69 12.67 -14.29
C GLU A 160 1.89 13.94 -14.55
N ALA A 161 1.45 14.15 -15.80
CA ALA A 161 0.63 15.28 -16.20
C ALA A 161 -0.77 15.32 -15.57
N TRP A 162 -1.23 14.22 -14.96
CA TRP A 162 -2.49 14.18 -14.20
C TRP A 162 -2.40 14.93 -12.90
N PHE A 163 -1.20 15.02 -12.30
CA PHE A 163 -0.99 15.69 -11.02
C PHE A 163 -0.86 17.20 -11.16
N HIS A 164 -1.19 17.91 -10.11
CA HIS A 164 -0.77 19.28 -9.94
C HIS A 164 0.76 19.36 -9.90
N TYR A 165 1.38 20.47 -10.32
CA TYR A 165 2.85 20.62 -10.31
C TYR A 165 3.49 20.60 -8.92
N ARG A 166 2.71 20.79 -7.84
CA ARG A 166 3.17 20.72 -6.46
C ARG A 166 3.23 19.30 -5.94
N ASN A 167 4.11 19.07 -4.98
CA ASN A 167 4.17 17.86 -4.19
C ASN A 167 3.65 18.12 -2.77
N LEU A 168 3.07 17.08 -2.16
CA LEU A 168 2.86 16.99 -0.72
C LEU A 168 3.84 15.93 -0.22
N ASP A 169 5.03 16.39 0.20
CA ASP A 169 6.13 15.51 0.60
C ASP A 169 6.20 15.41 2.13
N VAL A 170 5.85 14.24 2.65
CA VAL A 170 5.88 13.93 4.09
C VAL A 170 7.29 14.02 4.65
N SER A 171 8.31 13.69 3.85
CA SER A 171 9.71 13.79 4.26
C SER A 171 10.11 15.23 4.58
N THR A 172 9.52 16.21 3.91
CA THR A 172 9.74 17.64 4.25
C THR A 172 9.25 17.97 5.65
N VAL A 173 8.03 17.51 5.99
CA VAL A 173 7.46 17.70 7.34
C VAL A 173 8.30 16.98 8.40
N LYS A 174 8.73 15.75 8.11
CA LYS A 174 9.64 14.98 8.94
C LYS A 174 10.94 15.73 9.22
N GLU A 175 11.56 16.30 8.19
CA GLU A 175 12.81 17.06 8.33
C GLU A 175 12.65 18.33 9.18
N LEU A 176 11.50 19.01 9.11
CA LEU A 176 11.16 20.13 9.98
C LEU A 176 10.92 19.65 11.42
N CYS A 177 10.15 18.58 11.59
CA CYS A 177 9.85 18.00 12.90
C CYS A 177 11.13 17.57 13.63
N LYS A 178 12.06 16.91 12.95
CA LYS A 178 13.37 16.52 13.53
C LYS A 178 14.16 17.72 14.07
N ARG A 179 14.07 18.89 13.42
CA ARG A 179 14.82 20.10 13.79
C ARG A 179 14.12 20.93 14.87
N TRP A 180 12.80 21.02 14.81
CA TRP A 180 12.04 21.94 15.64
C TRP A 180 11.37 21.28 16.84
N ALA A 181 11.05 19.96 16.70
CA ALA A 181 10.42 19.15 17.74
C ALA A 181 11.00 17.72 17.78
N PRO A 182 12.29 17.53 18.09
CA PRO A 182 12.97 16.23 17.99
C PRO A 182 12.35 15.16 18.90
N ALA A 183 11.70 15.55 19.99
CA ALA A 183 10.96 14.60 20.85
C ALA A 183 9.74 14.02 20.12
N VAL A 184 9.01 14.84 19.38
CA VAL A 184 7.88 14.39 18.54
C VAL A 184 8.39 13.51 17.42
N ALA A 185 9.47 13.87 16.74
CA ALA A 185 10.02 13.08 15.64
C ALA A 185 10.40 11.64 16.03
N LYS A 186 10.71 11.38 17.30
CA LYS A 186 11.03 10.04 17.83
C LYS A 186 9.79 9.21 18.17
N GLY A 187 8.61 9.80 18.17
CA GLY A 187 7.37 9.13 18.57
C GLY A 187 6.69 8.37 17.42
N PHE A 188 7.22 8.44 16.20
CA PHE A 188 6.70 7.69 15.06
C PHE A 188 7.71 6.64 14.59
N ASP A 189 7.34 5.36 14.72
CA ASP A 189 8.15 4.23 14.26
C ASP A 189 7.62 3.69 12.94
N LYS A 190 8.47 3.67 11.93
CA LYS A 190 8.18 3.05 10.64
C LYS A 190 8.38 1.53 10.69
N ARG A 191 7.41 0.80 10.15
CA ARG A 191 7.47 -0.67 10.04
C ARG A 191 8.24 -1.16 8.81
N SER A 192 8.39 -0.30 7.80
CA SER A 192 9.17 -0.51 6.55
C SER A 192 8.91 -1.87 5.91
N ALA A 193 7.68 -2.06 5.41
CA ALA A 193 7.31 -3.31 4.75
C ALA A 193 7.94 -3.49 3.36
N HIS A 194 8.47 -2.40 2.77
CA HIS A 194 9.10 -2.35 1.44
C HIS A 194 8.20 -2.95 0.34
N THR A 195 6.94 -2.54 0.35
CA THR A 195 6.00 -2.73 -0.75
C THR A 195 5.27 -1.41 -0.98
N ALA A 196 5.07 -1.02 -2.24
CA ALA A 196 4.54 0.30 -2.58
C ALA A 196 3.23 0.64 -1.84
N LEU A 197 2.29 -0.29 -1.74
CA LEU A 197 1.02 -0.03 -1.03
C LEU A 197 1.23 0.17 0.48
N ALA A 198 2.04 -0.66 1.13
CA ALA A 198 2.28 -0.55 2.57
C ALA A 198 3.02 0.76 2.90
N ASP A 199 3.97 1.17 2.06
CA ASP A 199 4.74 2.40 2.25
C ASP A 199 3.87 3.65 2.02
N ILE A 200 2.86 3.60 1.12
CA ILE A 200 1.82 4.62 1.02
C ILE A 200 1.01 4.75 2.31
N LEU A 201 0.47 3.63 2.81
CA LEU A 201 -0.36 3.64 4.01
C LEU A 201 0.42 4.17 5.22
N GLU A 202 1.67 3.75 5.35
CA GLU A 202 2.57 4.24 6.39
C GLU A 202 2.87 5.75 6.24
N SER A 203 3.01 6.25 5.01
CA SER A 203 3.20 7.67 4.72
C SER A 203 1.99 8.52 5.11
N ILE A 204 0.77 8.00 4.90
CA ILE A 204 -0.48 8.63 5.33
C ILE A 204 -0.54 8.71 6.86
N GLU A 205 -0.23 7.60 7.56
CA GLU A 205 -0.18 7.55 9.01
C GLU A 205 0.89 8.49 9.58
N GLU A 206 2.06 8.56 8.96
CA GLU A 206 3.13 9.46 9.34
C GLU A 206 2.70 10.94 9.23
N LEU A 207 2.00 11.31 8.15
CA LEU A 207 1.48 12.68 8.01
C LEU A 207 0.39 12.99 9.03
N ARG A 208 -0.52 12.03 9.33
CA ARG A 208 -1.51 12.18 10.42
C ARG A 208 -0.83 12.45 11.75
N TYR A 209 0.18 11.65 12.07
CA TYR A 209 0.95 11.82 13.29
C TYR A 209 1.58 13.22 13.38
N TYR A 210 2.21 13.71 12.31
CA TYR A 210 2.76 15.07 12.31
C TYR A 210 1.70 16.16 12.37
N ARG A 211 0.55 15.96 11.73
CA ARG A 211 -0.58 16.89 11.85
C ARG A 211 -1.01 17.05 13.31
N ASP A 212 -1.18 15.93 14.01
CA ASP A 212 -1.77 15.90 15.34
C ASP A 212 -0.75 16.31 16.45
N HIS A 213 0.53 16.06 16.25
CA HIS A 213 1.56 16.27 17.29
C HIS A 213 2.57 17.38 17.00
N PHE A 214 2.71 17.77 15.74
CA PHE A 214 3.70 18.76 15.34
C PHE A 214 3.09 20.04 14.77
N ILE A 215 2.15 19.93 13.83
CA ILE A 215 1.57 21.09 13.15
C ILE A 215 0.52 21.78 14.04
N GLY A 216 -0.13 21.02 14.93
CA GLY A 216 -1.05 21.57 15.93
C GLY A 216 -2.36 22.07 15.34
N THR A 217 -2.79 21.53 14.20
CA THR A 217 -4.14 21.81 13.67
C THR A 217 -5.16 21.15 14.59
N PRO A 218 -6.08 21.92 15.23
CA PRO A 218 -7.19 21.31 15.95
C PRO A 218 -7.93 20.37 14.99
N SER A 219 -8.23 19.15 15.45
CA SER A 219 -9.16 18.27 14.74
C SER A 219 -10.43 19.09 14.48
N LEU A 220 -10.74 19.33 13.21
CA LEU A 220 -12.04 19.91 12.87
C LEU A 220 -13.07 18.86 13.26
N ALA A 221 -13.73 19.12 14.39
CA ALA A 221 -14.83 18.33 14.88
C ALA A 221 -16.05 18.43 13.94
#